data_e36751c99dd361ce2101a57342be6685
#
_entry.id   e36751c99dd361ce2101a57342be6685
#
_cell.length_a   1.000
_cell.length_b   1.000
_cell.length_c   1.000
_cell.angle_alpha   90.00
_cell.angle_beta   90.00
_cell.angle_gamma   90.00
#
_symmetry.space_group_name_H-M   'P 1'
#
loop_
_entity.id
_entity.type
_entity.pdbx_description
1 polymer ?
#
loop_
_entity_poly.entity_id
_entity_poly.type
_entity_poly.pdbx_seq_one_letter_code
_entity_poly.pdbx_strand_id
1 'polypeptide(L)'
;MATGITTNYDIPFPLSTDPVNVHGDMQSLAETVDAVLRDILKTYLAVGVHNDSGVNIAKGDPVYITGYSSSAGFATVAKCESADNETFPVLGLAQEAIGNNATSSVIISGVFDGVNTGSYAAGDKLYVGASGGLTNIKPDNASVVGIVAKSNTSGIIIVGQPKGNGTWGSLKEGLA
;
A
#
# COMPACT_ATOMS: atom_id res chain seq x y z
N MET A 1 -13.90 8.39 33.36
CA MET A 1 -13.43 8.41 31.94
C MET A 1 -12.15 9.19 31.88
N ALA A 2 -11.07 8.66 31.28
CA ALA A 2 -9.85 9.42 31.10
C ALA A 2 -10.12 10.60 30.15
N THR A 3 -9.71 11.81 30.52
CA THR A 3 -9.95 13.02 29.75
C THR A 3 -8.68 13.60 29.13
N GLY A 4 -7.51 13.04 29.48
CA GLY A 4 -6.22 13.37 28.89
C GLY A 4 -5.84 12.38 27.81
N ILE A 5 -5.14 12.86 26.77
CA ILE A 5 -4.56 12.03 25.69
C ILE A 5 -3.10 12.39 25.48
N THR A 6 -2.30 11.43 25.01
CA THR A 6 -0.91 11.71 24.63
C THR A 6 -0.85 12.42 23.28
N THR A 7 0.13 13.30 23.08
CA THR A 7 0.22 14.17 21.91
C THR A 7 0.42 13.41 20.59
N ASN A 8 1.07 12.23 20.63
CA ASN A 8 1.47 11.53 19.40
C ASN A 8 0.61 10.29 19.07
N TYR A 9 -0.06 9.70 20.07
CA TYR A 9 -0.74 8.41 19.89
C TYR A 9 -2.16 8.40 20.43
N ASP A 10 -2.68 9.55 20.89
CA ASP A 10 -4.03 9.69 21.47
C ASP A 10 -4.32 8.69 22.60
N ILE A 11 -3.28 8.26 23.32
CA ILE A 11 -3.43 7.31 24.43
C ILE A 11 -4.10 8.07 25.60
N PRO A 12 -5.26 7.61 26.06
CA PRO A 12 -5.94 8.26 27.18
C PRO A 12 -5.15 8.05 28.48
N PHE A 13 -5.06 9.11 29.28
CA PHE A 13 -4.50 9.05 30.62
C PHE A 13 -5.37 9.86 31.60
N PRO A 14 -5.45 9.45 32.88
CA PRO A 14 -6.22 10.17 33.88
C PRO A 14 -5.54 11.52 34.20
N LEU A 15 -6.33 12.59 34.28
CA LEU A 15 -5.88 13.88 34.79
C LEU A 15 -6.00 13.88 36.33
N SER A 16 -5.27 14.77 36.98
CA SER A 16 -5.30 14.91 38.43
C SER A 16 -6.69 15.28 38.99
N THR A 17 -7.59 15.75 38.13
CA THR A 17 -8.98 16.10 38.46
C THR A 17 -9.99 15.01 38.14
N ASP A 18 -9.56 13.93 37.51
CA ASP A 18 -10.44 12.82 37.15
C ASP A 18 -10.79 11.97 38.39
N PRO A 19 -12.02 11.47 38.49
CA PRO A 19 -12.34 10.45 39.49
C PRO A 19 -11.43 9.24 39.31
N VAL A 20 -10.92 8.72 40.42
CA VAL A 20 -10.06 7.52 40.38
C VAL A 20 -10.87 6.33 39.90
N ASN A 21 -10.68 5.90 38.67
CA ASN A 21 -11.24 4.69 38.06
C ASN A 21 -10.13 3.85 37.46
N VAL A 22 -9.24 3.34 38.30
CA VAL A 22 -8.03 2.62 37.89
C VAL A 22 -8.35 1.47 36.94
N HIS A 23 -9.45 0.74 37.16
CA HIS A 23 -9.83 -0.39 36.30
C HIS A 23 -10.20 0.08 34.88
N GLY A 24 -11.08 1.06 34.77
CA GLY A 24 -11.51 1.57 33.46
C GLY A 24 -10.38 2.28 32.70
N ASP A 25 -9.53 3.00 33.41
CA ASP A 25 -8.38 3.70 32.80
C ASP A 25 -7.31 2.72 32.30
N MET A 26 -7.03 1.64 33.06
CA MET A 26 -6.12 0.58 32.64
C MET A 26 -6.68 -0.23 31.46
N GLN A 27 -7.98 -0.52 31.44
CA GLN A 27 -8.62 -1.19 30.32
C GLN A 27 -8.54 -0.33 29.03
N SER A 28 -8.89 0.95 29.13
CA SER A 28 -8.82 1.90 28.01
C SER A 28 -7.39 2.03 27.47
N LEU A 29 -6.39 2.09 28.35
CA LEU A 29 -4.98 2.08 27.96
C LEU A 29 -4.60 0.80 27.23
N ALA A 30 -4.98 -0.37 27.78
CA ALA A 30 -4.66 -1.67 27.18
C ALA A 30 -5.29 -1.81 25.78
N GLU A 31 -6.55 -1.40 25.60
CA GLU A 31 -7.24 -1.43 24.31
C GLU A 31 -6.57 -0.49 23.29
N THR A 32 -6.14 0.69 23.72
CA THR A 32 -5.43 1.65 22.86
C THR A 32 -4.06 1.11 22.46
N VAL A 33 -3.30 0.54 23.40
CA VAL A 33 -1.99 -0.07 23.11
C VAL A 33 -2.15 -1.25 22.15
N ASP A 34 -3.15 -2.10 22.33
CA ASP A 34 -3.42 -3.24 21.44
C ASP A 34 -3.76 -2.76 20.01
N ALA A 35 -4.58 -1.70 19.89
CA ALA A 35 -4.91 -1.11 18.60
C ALA A 35 -3.66 -0.53 17.89
N VAL A 36 -2.81 0.20 18.63
CA VAL A 36 -1.55 0.75 18.10
C VAL A 36 -0.58 -0.35 17.70
N LEU A 37 -0.44 -1.40 18.51
CA LEU A 37 0.42 -2.54 18.20
C LEU A 37 -0.06 -3.28 16.95
N ARG A 38 -1.36 -3.49 16.78
CA ARG A 38 -1.92 -4.09 15.57
C ARG A 38 -1.61 -3.25 14.33
N ASP A 39 -1.63 -1.94 14.45
CA ASP A 39 -1.30 -1.03 13.35
C ASP A 39 0.20 -1.05 13.00
N ILE A 40 1.06 -1.09 14.00
CA ILE A 40 2.53 -1.22 13.84
C ILE A 40 2.91 -2.60 13.27
N LEU A 41 2.18 -3.66 13.65
CA LEU A 41 2.40 -5.03 13.20
C LEU A 41 1.76 -5.32 11.82
N LYS A 42 1.31 -4.30 11.09
CA LYS A 42 0.90 -4.48 9.70
C LYS A 42 1.99 -5.18 8.91
N THR A 43 1.60 -6.24 8.22
CA THR A 43 2.52 -7.08 7.43
C THR A 43 2.86 -6.46 6.07
N TYR A 44 2.79 -5.12 5.96
CA TYR A 44 3.11 -4.37 4.75
C TYR A 44 3.80 -3.03 5.06
N LEU A 45 4.55 -2.54 4.09
CA LEU A 45 5.11 -1.20 4.07
C LEU A 45 4.28 -0.34 3.11
N ALA A 46 3.79 0.80 3.59
CA ALA A 46 3.03 1.75 2.78
C ALA A 46 3.63 3.16 2.87
N VAL A 47 3.41 3.96 1.83
CA VAL A 47 3.80 5.37 1.78
C VAL A 47 2.59 6.24 1.50
N GLY A 48 2.54 7.42 2.12
CA GLY A 48 1.54 8.44 1.84
C GLY A 48 1.76 9.07 0.47
N VAL A 49 0.69 9.27 -0.30
CA VAL A 49 0.72 9.86 -1.64
C VAL A 49 -0.48 10.78 -1.86
N HIS A 50 -0.37 11.67 -2.84
CA HIS A 50 -1.44 12.57 -3.26
C HIS A 50 -1.79 12.30 -4.73
N ASN A 51 -3.09 12.19 -5.04
CA ASN A 51 -3.55 12.01 -6.41
C ASN A 51 -3.97 13.35 -7.01
N ASP A 52 -3.20 13.90 -7.93
CA ASP A 52 -3.54 15.10 -8.72
C ASP A 52 -3.66 14.80 -10.23
N SER A 53 -3.83 13.53 -10.59
CA SER A 53 -3.87 13.07 -11.98
C SER A 53 -5.12 13.48 -12.78
N GLY A 54 -6.12 14.07 -12.12
CA GLY A 54 -7.41 14.40 -12.73
C GLY A 54 -8.42 13.24 -12.75
N VAL A 55 -8.00 12.01 -12.41
CA VAL A 55 -8.85 10.81 -12.39
C VAL A 55 -8.78 10.10 -11.04
N ASN A 56 -9.82 9.33 -10.71
CA ASN A 56 -9.81 8.50 -9.50
C ASN A 56 -8.96 7.25 -9.73
N ILE A 57 -8.21 6.88 -8.72
CA ILE A 57 -7.43 5.64 -8.64
C ILE A 57 -8.23 4.66 -7.79
N ALA A 58 -8.46 3.46 -8.28
CA ALA A 58 -9.19 2.45 -7.52
C ALA A 58 -8.27 1.69 -6.55
N LYS A 59 -8.86 1.06 -5.52
CA LYS A 59 -8.13 0.13 -4.64
C LYS A 59 -7.48 -0.99 -5.47
N GLY A 60 -6.18 -1.21 -5.27
CA GLY A 60 -5.42 -2.23 -5.98
C GLY A 60 -4.85 -1.79 -7.32
N ASP A 61 -5.16 -0.58 -7.80
CA ASP A 61 -4.53 -0.06 -9.01
C ASP A 61 -3.02 0.15 -8.79
N PRO A 62 -2.18 -0.26 -9.74
CA PRO A 62 -0.76 0.08 -9.73
C PRO A 62 -0.57 1.57 -10.04
N VAL A 63 0.33 2.21 -9.32
CA VAL A 63 0.61 3.65 -9.45
C VAL A 63 2.09 3.92 -9.62
N TYR A 64 2.42 5.05 -10.25
CA TYR A 64 3.77 5.59 -10.38
C TYR A 64 3.83 7.03 -9.88
N ILE A 65 5.03 7.53 -9.58
CA ILE A 65 5.23 8.90 -9.10
C ILE A 65 5.26 9.86 -10.29
N THR A 66 4.44 10.92 -10.24
CA THR A 66 4.39 12.01 -11.23
C THR A 66 5.14 13.26 -10.78
N GLY A 67 5.34 13.44 -9.46
CA GLY A 67 5.99 14.62 -8.92
C GLY A 67 5.81 14.76 -7.41
N TYR A 68 5.68 15.99 -6.92
CA TYR A 68 5.50 16.32 -5.52
C TYR A 68 4.55 17.51 -5.35
N SER A 69 3.58 17.39 -4.49
CA SER A 69 2.66 18.47 -4.10
C SER A 69 3.15 19.16 -2.82
N SER A 70 3.66 20.38 -2.94
CA SER A 70 4.10 21.16 -1.77
C SER A 70 2.93 21.54 -0.84
N SER A 71 1.72 21.69 -1.38
CA SER A 71 0.51 22.02 -0.61
C SER A 71 -0.01 20.82 0.17
N ALA A 72 0.04 19.63 -0.41
CA ALA A 72 -0.35 18.39 0.26
C ALA A 72 0.77 17.81 1.13
N GLY A 73 2.04 18.11 0.83
CA GLY A 73 3.20 17.56 1.54
C GLY A 73 3.54 16.12 1.16
N PHE A 74 3.07 15.64 -0.02
CA PHE A 74 3.24 14.26 -0.47
C PHE A 74 3.72 14.17 -1.91
N ALA A 75 4.32 13.03 -2.26
CA ALA A 75 4.55 12.67 -3.65
C ALA A 75 3.22 12.55 -4.41
N THR A 76 3.16 13.08 -5.63
CA THR A 76 1.99 12.93 -6.50
C THR A 76 2.08 11.65 -7.30
N VAL A 77 0.92 11.03 -7.54
CA VAL A 77 0.84 9.75 -8.25
C VAL A 77 -0.26 9.74 -9.31
N ALA A 78 -0.08 8.87 -10.29
CA ALA A 78 -1.09 8.51 -11.28
C ALA A 78 -1.12 6.99 -11.50
N LYS A 79 -2.14 6.50 -12.21
CA LYS A 79 -2.25 5.08 -12.59
C LYS A 79 -1.11 4.70 -13.51
N CYS A 80 -0.53 3.54 -13.27
CA CYS A 80 0.47 2.94 -14.15
C CYS A 80 -0.23 2.07 -15.20
N GLU A 81 0.19 2.17 -16.47
CA GLU A 81 -0.35 1.44 -17.61
C GLU A 81 0.79 0.77 -18.39
N SER A 82 0.70 -0.54 -18.66
CA SER A 82 1.78 -1.23 -19.37
C SER A 82 1.86 -0.90 -20.86
N ALA A 83 0.82 -0.28 -21.42
CA ALA A 83 0.85 0.25 -22.78
C ALA A 83 1.68 1.56 -22.90
N ASP A 84 1.99 2.21 -21.78
CA ASP A 84 2.75 3.46 -21.73
C ASP A 84 4.01 3.31 -20.89
N ASN A 85 5.17 3.37 -21.55
CA ASN A 85 6.50 3.25 -20.91
C ASN A 85 6.81 4.40 -19.95
N GLU A 86 6.20 5.57 -20.12
CA GLU A 86 6.45 6.74 -19.29
C GLU A 86 5.81 6.60 -17.89
N THR A 87 4.87 5.66 -17.74
CA THR A 87 4.22 5.37 -16.45
C THR A 87 5.02 4.43 -15.54
N PHE A 88 6.27 4.13 -15.88
CA PHE A 88 7.18 3.29 -15.08
C PHE A 88 8.31 4.13 -14.47
N PRO A 89 8.90 3.69 -13.34
CA PRO A 89 8.63 2.45 -12.61
C PRO A 89 7.39 2.50 -11.74
N VAL A 90 6.77 1.34 -11.50
CA VAL A 90 5.66 1.19 -10.55
C VAL A 90 6.16 1.49 -9.13
N LEU A 91 5.45 2.34 -8.39
CA LEU A 91 5.68 2.58 -6.97
C LEU A 91 5.09 1.44 -6.12
N GLY A 92 3.87 1.06 -6.39
CA GLY A 92 3.13 0.05 -5.62
C GLY A 92 1.65 -0.01 -6.00
N LEU A 93 0.84 -0.55 -5.10
CA LEU A 93 -0.61 -0.69 -5.27
C LEU A 93 -1.36 0.25 -4.33
N ALA A 94 -2.37 0.95 -4.84
CA ALA A 94 -3.23 1.82 -4.04
C ALA A 94 -3.93 1.00 -2.94
N GLN A 95 -3.72 1.35 -1.67
CA GLN A 95 -4.27 0.63 -0.53
C GLN A 95 -5.79 0.73 -0.49
N GLU A 96 -6.31 1.88 -0.88
CA GLU A 96 -7.73 2.19 -0.99
C GLU A 96 -7.98 3.04 -2.24
N ALA A 97 -9.24 3.33 -2.54
CA ALA A 97 -9.56 4.26 -3.61
C ALA A 97 -9.05 5.68 -3.27
N ILE A 98 -8.35 6.32 -4.22
CA ILE A 98 -7.80 7.66 -4.06
C ILE A 98 -8.51 8.59 -5.05
N GLY A 99 -9.43 9.41 -4.54
CA GLY A 99 -10.10 10.42 -5.36
C GLY A 99 -9.12 11.43 -5.93
N ASN A 100 -9.51 12.12 -7.02
CA ASN A 100 -8.72 13.23 -7.52
C ASN A 100 -8.58 14.32 -6.44
N ASN A 101 -7.41 14.91 -6.29
CA ASN A 101 -7.01 15.84 -5.22
C ASN A 101 -7.10 15.27 -3.80
N ALA A 102 -7.12 13.95 -3.64
CA ALA A 102 -7.13 13.29 -2.33
C ALA A 102 -5.76 12.69 -1.99
N THR A 103 -5.53 12.51 -0.69
CA THR A 103 -4.35 11.85 -0.13
C THR A 103 -4.75 10.49 0.43
N SER A 104 -3.92 9.47 0.19
CA SER A 104 -4.08 8.12 0.75
C SER A 104 -2.73 7.42 0.80
N SER A 105 -2.72 6.10 0.93
CA SER A 105 -1.50 5.30 1.01
C SER A 105 -1.37 4.32 -0.14
N VAL A 106 -0.12 4.03 -0.50
CA VAL A 106 0.27 3.02 -1.51
C VAL A 106 1.10 1.96 -0.82
N ILE A 107 0.72 0.69 -0.98
CA ILE A 107 1.47 -0.45 -0.47
C ILE A 107 2.62 -0.73 -1.44
N ILE A 108 3.85 -0.65 -0.93
CA ILE A 108 5.07 -0.87 -1.71
C ILE A 108 5.68 -2.25 -1.48
N SER A 109 5.35 -2.90 -0.37
CA SER A 109 5.81 -4.27 -0.06
C SER A 109 4.96 -4.89 1.05
N GLY A 110 4.78 -6.21 1.00
CA GLY A 110 4.13 -6.99 2.05
C GLY A 110 2.75 -7.52 1.65
N VAL A 111 1.93 -7.81 2.64
CA VAL A 111 0.60 -8.42 2.45
C VAL A 111 -0.43 -7.35 2.14
N PHE A 112 -1.12 -7.46 1.02
CA PHE A 112 -2.26 -6.64 0.66
C PHE A 112 -3.53 -7.49 0.63
N ASP A 113 -4.43 -7.26 1.54
CA ASP A 113 -5.68 -7.99 1.70
C ASP A 113 -6.92 -7.20 1.21
N GLY A 114 -8.04 -7.91 1.13
CA GLY A 114 -9.31 -7.30 0.76
C GLY A 114 -9.37 -6.74 -0.66
N VAL A 115 -8.58 -7.28 -1.59
CA VAL A 115 -8.61 -6.95 -3.01
C VAL A 115 -9.22 -8.11 -3.80
N ASN A 116 -10.01 -7.80 -4.85
CA ASN A 116 -10.61 -8.84 -5.66
C ASN A 116 -9.55 -9.55 -6.52
N THR A 117 -9.25 -10.79 -6.19
CA THR A 117 -8.34 -11.66 -6.93
C THR A 117 -9.06 -12.89 -7.51
N GLY A 118 -10.40 -12.87 -7.55
CA GLY A 118 -11.21 -14.04 -7.94
C GLY A 118 -11.01 -14.51 -9.39
N SER A 119 -10.48 -13.65 -10.26
CA SER A 119 -10.13 -13.99 -11.66
C SER A 119 -8.73 -14.59 -11.83
N TYR A 120 -7.96 -14.73 -10.75
CA TYR A 120 -6.58 -15.24 -10.75
C TYR A 120 -6.48 -16.50 -9.91
N ALA A 121 -5.51 -17.35 -10.19
CA ALA A 121 -5.17 -18.49 -9.34
C ALA A 121 -4.15 -18.10 -8.26
N ALA A 122 -4.16 -18.81 -7.13
CA ALA A 122 -3.09 -18.68 -6.14
C ALA A 122 -1.74 -19.07 -6.76
N GLY A 123 -0.71 -18.25 -6.55
CA GLY A 123 0.59 -18.38 -7.17
C GLY A 123 0.76 -17.60 -8.48
N ASP A 124 -0.31 -17.06 -9.07
CA ASP A 124 -0.20 -16.22 -10.27
C ASP A 124 0.63 -14.96 -9.97
N LYS A 125 1.54 -14.66 -10.90
CA LYS A 125 2.23 -13.37 -10.92
C LYS A 125 1.29 -12.31 -11.48
N LEU A 126 1.24 -11.17 -10.83
CA LEU A 126 0.46 -10.02 -11.27
C LEU A 126 1.35 -8.95 -11.88
N TYR A 127 0.93 -8.45 -13.00
CA TYR A 127 1.59 -7.41 -13.77
C TYR A 127 0.66 -6.20 -13.90
N VAL A 128 1.21 -5.07 -14.31
CA VAL A 128 0.41 -3.90 -14.73
C VAL A 128 -0.34 -4.25 -16.00
N GLY A 129 -1.65 -3.98 -16.03
CA GLY A 129 -2.48 -4.15 -17.22
C GLY A 129 -2.25 -3.05 -18.26
N ALA A 130 -2.65 -3.28 -19.51
CA ALA A 130 -2.45 -2.35 -20.62
C ALA A 130 -3.09 -0.98 -20.40
N SER A 131 -4.28 -0.95 -19.77
CA SER A 131 -5.03 0.27 -19.44
C SER A 131 -5.09 0.50 -17.92
N GLY A 132 -4.03 0.15 -17.20
CA GLY A 132 -4.01 0.13 -15.74
C GLY A 132 -4.65 -1.12 -15.14
N GLY A 133 -4.72 -1.17 -13.79
CA GLY A 133 -5.16 -2.35 -13.06
C GLY A 133 -4.16 -3.50 -13.13
N LEU A 134 -4.60 -4.69 -12.72
CA LEU A 134 -3.75 -5.89 -12.63
C LEU A 134 -4.12 -6.91 -13.69
N THR A 135 -3.12 -7.68 -14.15
CA THR A 135 -3.28 -8.82 -15.06
C THR A 135 -2.29 -9.93 -14.71
N ASN A 136 -2.68 -11.19 -14.92
CA ASN A 136 -1.76 -12.33 -14.85
C ASN A 136 -1.16 -12.70 -16.22
N ILE A 137 -1.56 -12.00 -17.28
CA ILE A 137 -0.95 -12.11 -18.61
C ILE A 137 0.24 -11.17 -18.65
N LYS A 138 1.43 -11.73 -18.91
CA LYS A 138 2.67 -10.95 -18.99
C LYS A 138 2.64 -9.99 -20.19
N PRO A 139 2.61 -8.66 -20.00
CA PRO A 139 2.71 -7.69 -21.11
C PRO A 139 4.16 -7.57 -21.59
N ASP A 140 4.38 -6.92 -22.73
CA ASP A 140 5.73 -6.63 -23.26
C ASP A 140 6.53 -5.79 -22.28
N ASN A 141 5.90 -4.74 -21.68
CA ASN A 141 6.43 -3.97 -20.57
C ASN A 141 6.08 -4.62 -19.23
N ALA A 142 6.69 -5.74 -18.94
CA ALA A 142 6.36 -6.53 -17.77
C ALA A 142 7.03 -5.98 -16.50
N SER A 143 6.25 -5.37 -15.61
CA SER A 143 6.63 -5.17 -14.21
C SER A 143 5.78 -6.06 -13.32
N VAL A 144 6.40 -7.00 -12.61
CA VAL A 144 5.71 -7.81 -11.60
C VAL A 144 5.45 -6.92 -10.39
N VAL A 145 4.19 -6.75 -10.02
CA VAL A 145 3.77 -5.96 -8.86
C VAL A 145 3.47 -6.81 -7.64
N GLY A 146 3.23 -8.10 -7.85
CA GLY A 146 2.98 -9.03 -6.74
C GLY A 146 2.63 -10.45 -7.20
N ILE A 147 2.28 -11.27 -6.22
CA ILE A 147 1.83 -12.67 -6.41
C ILE A 147 0.53 -12.86 -5.65
N VAL A 148 -0.43 -13.55 -6.27
CA VAL A 148 -1.70 -13.92 -5.62
C VAL A 148 -1.43 -14.99 -4.55
N ALA A 149 -1.68 -14.66 -3.29
CA ALA A 149 -1.61 -15.61 -2.18
C ALA A 149 -2.95 -16.31 -1.94
N LYS A 150 -4.06 -15.59 -2.12
CA LYS A 150 -5.42 -16.11 -1.95
C LYS A 150 -6.30 -15.60 -3.08
N SER A 151 -6.89 -16.52 -3.86
CA SER A 151 -7.89 -16.23 -4.88
C SER A 151 -9.28 -16.12 -4.23
N ASN A 152 -9.85 -14.92 -4.21
CA ASN A 152 -11.18 -14.65 -3.64
C ASN A 152 -11.65 -13.23 -4.05
N THR A 153 -12.95 -12.94 -3.90
CA THR A 153 -13.48 -11.57 -4.00
C THR A 153 -12.90 -10.63 -2.94
N SER A 154 -12.48 -11.20 -1.77
CA SER A 154 -11.66 -10.55 -0.76
C SER A 154 -10.37 -11.36 -0.63
N GLY A 155 -9.53 -11.27 -1.64
CA GLY A 155 -8.29 -12.02 -1.77
C GLY A 155 -7.09 -11.34 -1.17
N ILE A 156 -5.91 -11.96 -1.36
CA ILE A 156 -4.65 -11.52 -0.81
C ILE A 156 -3.60 -11.51 -1.92
N ILE A 157 -2.86 -10.40 -2.02
CA ILE A 157 -1.68 -10.24 -2.88
C ILE A 157 -0.46 -10.02 -1.97
N ILE A 158 0.63 -10.71 -2.24
CA ILE A 158 1.95 -10.35 -1.71
C ILE A 158 2.55 -9.34 -2.68
N VAL A 159 2.60 -8.08 -2.25
CA VAL A 159 3.16 -6.96 -3.02
C VAL A 159 4.68 -6.94 -2.85
N GLY A 160 5.36 -6.54 -3.88
CA GLY A 160 6.81 -6.47 -3.93
C GLY A 160 7.34 -7.26 -5.10
N GLN A 161 8.53 -6.93 -5.54
CA GLN A 161 9.17 -7.68 -6.62
C GLN A 161 9.58 -9.05 -6.07
N PRO A 162 8.98 -10.15 -6.57
CA PRO A 162 9.55 -11.45 -6.29
C PRO A 162 11.00 -11.37 -6.78
N LYS A 163 11.94 -11.65 -5.89
CA LYS A 163 13.35 -11.87 -6.28
C LYS A 163 13.35 -13.15 -7.11
N GLY A 164 12.99 -13.01 -8.41
CA GLY A 164 13.23 -14.06 -9.37
C GLY A 164 14.72 -14.34 -9.43
N ASN A 165 15.13 -15.47 -10.01
CA ASN A 165 16.48 -15.66 -10.52
C ASN A 165 16.76 -14.61 -11.61
N GLY A 166 16.71 -13.33 -11.23
CA GLY A 166 17.21 -12.23 -12.02
C GLY A 166 18.70 -12.50 -12.10
N THR A 167 19.14 -13.06 -13.19
CA THR A 167 20.43 -12.72 -13.72
C THR A 167 20.47 -11.19 -13.70
N TRP A 168 21.12 -10.62 -12.70
CA TRP A 168 21.75 -9.32 -12.81
C TRP A 168 22.45 -9.39 -14.15
N GLY A 169 21.93 -8.60 -15.11
CA GLY A 169 22.24 -8.71 -16.50
C GLY A 169 23.67 -9.13 -16.70
N SER A 170 23.84 -10.18 -17.44
CA SER A 170 25.12 -10.77 -17.76
C SER A 170 26.13 -9.66 -18.07
N LEU A 171 26.98 -9.33 -17.11
CA LEU A 171 28.20 -8.55 -17.37
C LEU A 171 29.21 -9.35 -18.21
N LYS A 172 28.71 -10.35 -18.95
CA LYS A 172 29.55 -11.26 -19.75
C LYS A 172 29.49 -11.00 -21.26
N GLU A 173 28.79 -9.96 -21.72
CA GLU A 173 28.82 -9.61 -23.16
C GLU A 173 29.56 -8.30 -23.44
N GLY A 174 30.75 -8.13 -22.88
CA GLY A 174 31.57 -6.94 -23.09
C GLY A 174 33.08 -7.15 -23.05
N LEU A 175 33.53 -8.40 -23.05
CA LEU A 175 34.98 -8.73 -23.10
C LEU A 175 35.20 -9.86 -24.11
N ALA A 176 35.12 -9.54 -25.37
CA ALA A 176 35.74 -10.28 -26.50
C ALA A 176 36.26 -9.25 -27.50
#